data_a28f53553321ce7a33f288a116bcb049
#
_entry.id   a28f53553321ce7a33f288a116bcb049
#
_cell.length_a   1.000
_cell.length_b   1.000
_cell.length_c   1.000
_cell.angle_alpha   90.00
_cell.angle_beta   90.00
_cell.angle_gamma   90.00
#
_symmetry.space_group_name_H-M   'P 1'
#
loop_
_entity.id
_entity.type
_entity.pdbx_description
1 polymer ?
#
loop_
_entity_poly.entity_id
_entity_poly.type
_entity_poly.pdbx_seq_one_letter_code
_entity_poly.pdbx_strand_id
1 'polypeptide(L)'
;MEGQEARGLRFSQAEGRPCANMCLLQGEMAMRALVLGTAGHVDHGKTSFIRALSGVDCDRLKEEKERGITIELGFASLDLPGGRRLGIVDVPGHEKFVRNMVAGAAGMDLVAFVVAADEGIMPQTVEHFEICRLLGLKDGIIVLSKIDLVDAEWQAMVTAELREFFKGSFLESAPILPVNTQSGEGIAAVRQALAEKVAVLPVEEAFGPFRLPIDRVFSMKGFGTVITGTALSGRIAPGEELRFYPGELTARIRGIQVHGEARDMAEAGHRTAINVQGLEMAEQRDRKSVV
;
A
#
# COMPACT_ATOMS: atom_id res chain seq x y z
N MET A 1 -26.04 70.54 -7.18
CA MET A 1 -24.74 70.61 -7.83
C MET A 1 -24.12 69.28 -7.69
N GLU A 2 -24.25 68.55 -8.74
CA GLU A 2 -23.24 67.77 -9.48
C GLU A 2 -22.70 66.61 -8.67
N GLY A 3 -23.02 65.38 -8.90
CA GLY A 3 -23.18 64.65 -10.17
C GLY A 3 -21.85 64.03 -10.58
N GLN A 4 -21.50 62.83 -10.08
CA GLN A 4 -20.50 62.02 -10.74
C GLN A 4 -21.01 60.57 -10.87
N GLU A 5 -21.27 60.25 -12.13
CA GLU A 5 -21.70 58.99 -12.65
C GLU A 5 -20.61 57.92 -12.49
N ALA A 6 -20.99 56.77 -11.94
CA ALA A 6 -20.20 55.58 -11.98
C ALA A 6 -20.33 54.95 -13.39
N ARG A 7 -19.22 54.91 -14.13
CA ARG A 7 -19.10 54.25 -15.42
C ARG A 7 -19.12 52.70 -15.22
N GLY A 8 -20.22 52.10 -15.66
CA GLY A 8 -20.34 50.64 -15.75
C GLY A 8 -19.39 50.06 -16.79
N LEU A 9 -18.61 49.08 -16.39
CA LEU A 9 -17.85 48.22 -17.29
C LEU A 9 -18.83 47.23 -17.94
N ARG A 10 -19.03 47.42 -19.24
CA ARG A 10 -19.76 46.46 -20.07
C ARG A 10 -18.86 45.23 -20.32
N PHE A 11 -19.27 44.09 -19.85
CA PHE A 11 -18.71 42.83 -20.32
C PHE A 11 -19.28 42.52 -21.70
N SER A 12 -18.38 42.47 -22.70
CA SER A 12 -18.66 41.97 -24.02
C SER A 12 -19.01 40.48 -23.95
N GLN A 13 -20.19 40.13 -24.38
CA GLN A 13 -20.59 38.74 -24.65
C GLN A 13 -19.77 38.26 -25.86
N ALA A 14 -18.74 37.43 -25.61
CA ALA A 14 -18.14 36.60 -26.61
C ALA A 14 -18.97 35.36 -26.72
N GLU A 15 -19.52 35.15 -27.90
CA GLU A 15 -20.37 34.07 -28.30
C GLU A 15 -19.71 32.68 -28.02
N GLY A 16 -20.30 31.96 -27.09
CA GLY A 16 -19.94 30.58 -26.80
C GLY A 16 -20.35 29.67 -27.95
N ARG A 17 -19.37 29.11 -28.64
CA ARG A 17 -19.59 27.86 -29.36
C ARG A 17 -19.68 26.72 -28.35
N PRO A 18 -20.75 25.89 -28.38
CA PRO A 18 -20.79 24.71 -27.52
C PRO A 18 -19.70 23.76 -28.03
N CYS A 19 -18.73 23.41 -27.18
CA CYS A 19 -17.89 22.24 -27.38
C CYS A 19 -18.79 20.98 -27.28
N ALA A 20 -19.44 20.67 -28.40
CA ALA A 20 -20.07 19.39 -28.61
C ALA A 20 -18.95 18.37 -28.92
N ASN A 21 -18.40 17.80 -27.86
CA ASN A 21 -17.78 16.47 -27.84
C ASN A 21 -17.57 16.11 -26.37
N MET A 22 -18.66 16.12 -25.61
CA MET A 22 -18.71 15.32 -24.40
C MET A 22 -18.94 13.88 -24.86
N CYS A 23 -17.88 13.28 -25.37
CA CYS A 23 -17.80 11.85 -25.51
C CYS A 23 -17.97 11.29 -24.11
N LEU A 24 -19.16 10.80 -23.81
CA LEU A 24 -19.44 9.90 -22.71
C LEU A 24 -18.59 8.63 -22.97
N LEU A 25 -17.29 8.72 -22.74
CA LEU A 25 -16.55 7.58 -22.31
C LEU A 25 -17.22 7.19 -21.00
N GLN A 26 -17.98 6.11 -21.03
CA GLN A 26 -18.27 5.28 -19.87
C GLN A 26 -16.88 4.80 -19.37
N GLY A 27 -16.13 5.71 -18.76
CA GLY A 27 -14.96 5.39 -18.01
C GLY A 27 -15.44 4.61 -16.81
N GLU A 28 -15.06 3.34 -16.73
CA GLU A 28 -15.02 2.63 -15.47
C GLU A 28 -14.41 3.60 -14.48
N MET A 29 -15.18 3.97 -13.46
CA MET A 29 -14.68 4.82 -12.38
C MET A 29 -13.50 4.07 -11.79
N ALA A 30 -12.30 4.57 -11.99
CA ALA A 30 -11.10 3.95 -11.48
C ALA A 30 -11.17 3.96 -9.96
N MET A 31 -11.48 2.81 -9.41
CA MET A 31 -11.59 2.60 -7.98
C MET A 31 -10.18 2.50 -7.41
N ARG A 32 -9.86 3.29 -6.40
CA ARG A 32 -8.60 3.18 -5.69
C ARG A 32 -8.37 1.73 -5.27
N ALA A 33 -7.25 1.15 -5.68
CA ALA A 33 -6.86 -0.17 -5.22
C ALA A 33 -6.52 -0.11 -3.72
N LEU A 34 -7.05 -1.05 -2.95
CA LEU A 34 -6.76 -1.17 -1.52
C LEU A 34 -5.41 -1.89 -1.32
N VAL A 35 -4.74 -1.58 -0.22
CA VAL A 35 -3.44 -2.14 0.13
C VAL A 35 -3.50 -2.87 1.45
N LEU A 36 -3.15 -4.16 1.44
CA LEU A 36 -2.96 -5.00 2.61
C LEU A 36 -1.48 -4.97 3.01
N GLY A 37 -1.16 -4.59 4.23
CA GLY A 37 0.17 -4.75 4.79
C GLY A 37 0.27 -5.94 5.72
N THR A 38 1.47 -6.55 5.85
CA THR A 38 1.75 -7.49 6.93
C THR A 38 2.29 -6.76 8.15
N ALA A 39 2.06 -7.31 9.35
CA ALA A 39 2.69 -6.90 10.59
C ALA A 39 2.93 -8.12 11.48
N GLY A 40 3.84 -8.03 12.44
CA GLY A 40 4.15 -9.12 13.37
C GLY A 40 5.64 -9.37 13.49
N HIS A 41 6.01 -10.23 14.44
CA HIS A 41 7.39 -10.55 14.81
C HIS A 41 8.20 -11.14 13.63
N VAL A 42 9.54 -11.07 13.70
CA VAL A 42 10.44 -11.81 12.81
C VAL A 42 10.13 -13.31 12.97
N ASP A 43 10.32 -14.09 11.92
CA ASP A 43 10.08 -15.54 11.87
C ASP A 43 8.64 -16.02 12.12
N HIS A 44 7.67 -15.13 12.36
CA HIS A 44 6.25 -15.50 12.43
C HIS A 44 5.63 -15.88 11.08
N GLY A 45 6.41 -15.91 10.01
CA GLY A 45 5.99 -16.43 8.71
C GLY A 45 5.22 -15.46 7.84
N LYS A 46 5.42 -14.11 7.98
CA LYS A 46 4.76 -13.08 7.15
C LYS A 46 4.96 -13.31 5.65
N THR A 47 6.20 -13.44 5.20
CA THR A 47 6.55 -13.69 3.79
C THR A 47 6.02 -15.03 3.28
N SER A 48 6.10 -16.08 4.12
CA SER A 48 5.53 -17.39 3.80
C SER A 48 4.00 -17.34 3.65
N PHE A 49 3.34 -16.56 4.50
CA PHE A 49 1.91 -16.30 4.42
C PHE A 49 1.55 -15.59 3.11
N ILE A 50 2.26 -14.55 2.72
CA ILE A 50 2.01 -13.85 1.45
C ILE A 50 2.23 -14.79 0.27
N ARG A 51 3.29 -15.58 0.28
CA ARG A 51 3.55 -16.56 -0.77
C ARG A 51 2.43 -17.58 -0.88
N ALA A 52 1.91 -18.10 0.23
CA ALA A 52 0.77 -19.02 0.23
C ALA A 52 -0.52 -18.35 -0.26
N LEU A 53 -0.72 -17.07 0.07
CA LEU A 53 -1.91 -16.29 -0.27
C LEU A 53 -1.94 -15.85 -1.75
N SER A 54 -0.81 -15.34 -2.26
CA SER A 54 -0.70 -14.69 -3.59
C SER A 54 0.02 -15.53 -4.64
N GLY A 55 0.78 -16.55 -4.23
CA GLY A 55 1.68 -17.29 -5.10
C GLY A 55 3.00 -16.58 -5.43
N VAL A 56 3.22 -15.37 -4.91
CA VAL A 56 4.40 -14.54 -5.18
C VAL A 56 5.40 -14.63 -4.03
N ASP A 57 6.66 -14.94 -4.35
CA ASP A 57 7.77 -14.86 -3.41
C ASP A 57 8.27 -13.41 -3.31
N CYS A 58 8.08 -12.78 -2.16
CA CYS A 58 8.45 -11.39 -1.92
C CYS A 58 9.94 -11.21 -1.61
N ASP A 59 10.66 -12.24 -1.16
CA ASP A 59 12.10 -12.17 -0.87
C ASP A 59 12.90 -12.20 -2.18
N ARG A 60 13.43 -11.05 -2.54
CA ARG A 60 14.15 -10.85 -3.81
C ARG A 60 15.66 -10.81 -3.64
N LEU A 61 16.16 -10.39 -2.49
CA LEU A 61 17.57 -10.29 -2.20
C LEU A 61 18.14 -11.67 -1.87
N LYS A 62 19.36 -11.95 -2.35
CA LYS A 62 20.06 -13.19 -1.96
C LYS A 62 20.26 -13.26 -0.45
N GLU A 63 20.56 -12.12 0.16
CA GLU A 63 20.77 -11.99 1.61
C GLU A 63 19.50 -12.32 2.41
N GLU A 64 18.31 -11.95 1.92
CA GLU A 64 17.03 -12.33 2.52
C GLU A 64 16.85 -13.85 2.51
N LYS A 65 17.12 -14.48 1.37
CA LYS A 65 17.01 -15.94 1.20
C LYS A 65 18.03 -16.73 2.01
N GLU A 66 19.25 -16.20 2.15
CA GLU A 66 20.32 -16.83 2.93
C GLU A 66 20.09 -16.71 4.44
N ARG A 67 19.51 -15.59 4.89
CA ARG A 67 19.26 -15.31 6.30
C ARG A 67 17.86 -15.67 6.76
N GLY A 68 16.93 -15.91 5.84
CA GLY A 68 15.52 -16.18 6.14
C GLY A 68 14.76 -14.99 6.69
N ILE A 69 15.28 -13.76 6.56
CA ILE A 69 14.66 -12.54 7.07
C ILE A 69 14.42 -11.53 5.96
N THR A 70 13.25 -10.93 5.94
CA THR A 70 12.93 -9.83 5.03
C THR A 70 13.64 -8.55 5.46
N ILE A 71 14.39 -7.92 4.56
CA ILE A 71 15.16 -6.70 4.79
C ILE A 71 14.47 -5.50 4.16
N GLU A 72 14.01 -5.65 2.94
CA GLU A 72 13.32 -4.63 2.17
C GLU A 72 11.82 -4.92 2.09
N LEU A 73 11.05 -3.90 1.69
CA LEU A 73 9.62 -4.10 1.45
C LEU A 73 9.39 -5.07 0.29
N GLY A 74 8.64 -6.12 0.54
CA GLY A 74 8.14 -7.04 -0.47
C GLY A 74 6.81 -6.55 -1.05
N PHE A 75 6.52 -6.90 -2.30
CA PHE A 75 5.28 -6.48 -2.96
C PHE A 75 4.68 -7.61 -3.77
N ALA A 76 3.39 -7.80 -3.58
CA ALA A 76 2.58 -8.76 -4.31
C ALA A 76 1.21 -8.14 -4.64
N SER A 77 0.37 -8.89 -5.31
CA SER A 77 -1.04 -8.55 -5.52
C SER A 77 -1.91 -9.79 -5.42
N LEU A 78 -3.14 -9.60 -5.01
CA LEU A 78 -4.13 -10.66 -4.86
C LEU A 78 -5.42 -10.26 -5.58
N ASP A 79 -5.85 -11.10 -6.51
CA ASP A 79 -7.16 -10.97 -7.11
C ASP A 79 -8.19 -11.64 -6.18
N LEU A 80 -9.16 -10.86 -5.73
CA LEU A 80 -10.23 -11.29 -4.84
C LEU A 80 -11.50 -11.68 -5.62
N PRO A 81 -12.37 -12.51 -5.05
CA PRO A 81 -13.70 -12.73 -5.57
C PRO A 81 -14.43 -11.38 -5.81
N GLY A 82 -15.13 -11.26 -6.94
CA GLY A 82 -15.78 -10.00 -7.33
C GLY A 82 -14.93 -9.05 -8.17
N GLY A 83 -13.72 -9.49 -8.60
CA GLY A 83 -12.88 -8.75 -9.55
C GLY A 83 -12.08 -7.60 -8.94
N ARG A 84 -12.10 -7.43 -7.63
CA ARG A 84 -11.27 -6.43 -6.93
C ARG A 84 -9.85 -6.94 -6.77
N ARG A 85 -8.88 -6.09 -7.06
CA ARG A 85 -7.45 -6.36 -6.83
C ARG A 85 -6.99 -5.68 -5.55
N LEU A 86 -6.31 -6.45 -4.71
CA LEU A 86 -5.70 -6.00 -3.46
C LEU A 86 -4.18 -5.96 -3.64
N GLY A 87 -3.57 -4.78 -3.46
CA GLY A 87 -2.11 -4.68 -3.35
C GLY A 87 -1.65 -5.29 -2.03
N ILE A 88 -0.48 -5.92 -2.02
CA ILE A 88 0.12 -6.49 -0.79
C ILE A 88 1.50 -5.88 -0.59
N VAL A 89 1.75 -5.42 0.64
CA VAL A 89 3.06 -4.95 1.10
C VAL A 89 3.54 -5.85 2.23
N ASP A 90 4.63 -6.58 1.96
CA ASP A 90 5.31 -7.38 2.98
C ASP A 90 6.34 -6.51 3.70
N VAL A 91 6.18 -6.36 5.01
CA VAL A 91 7.09 -5.54 5.79
C VAL A 91 8.10 -6.40 6.57
N PRO A 92 9.36 -5.93 6.70
CA PRO A 92 10.34 -6.61 7.52
C PRO A 92 9.90 -6.66 8.98
N GLY A 93 10.14 -7.80 9.64
CA GLY A 93 9.76 -8.01 11.04
C GLY A 93 10.80 -7.54 12.06
N HIS A 94 12.04 -7.36 11.64
CA HIS A 94 13.16 -7.10 12.54
C HIS A 94 13.26 -5.62 12.93
N GLU A 95 13.54 -5.32 14.22
CA GLU A 95 13.66 -3.97 14.78
C GLU A 95 14.57 -3.01 13.98
N LYS A 96 15.67 -3.53 13.43
CA LYS A 96 16.59 -2.73 12.59
C LYS A 96 15.94 -2.14 11.34
N PHE A 97 14.82 -2.70 10.91
CA PHE A 97 14.13 -2.31 9.68
C PHE A 97 12.80 -1.58 9.93
N VAL A 98 12.55 -1.13 11.15
CA VAL A 98 11.34 -0.38 11.52
C VAL A 98 11.09 0.82 10.59
N ARG A 99 12.15 1.50 10.12
CA ARG A 99 12.00 2.61 9.14
C ARG A 99 11.38 2.13 7.82
N ASN A 100 11.76 0.96 7.34
CA ASN A 100 11.20 0.37 6.12
C ASN A 100 9.74 -0.05 6.36
N MET A 101 9.46 -0.60 7.55
CA MET A 101 8.10 -0.94 7.96
C MET A 101 7.19 0.29 7.97
N VAL A 102 7.60 1.39 8.60
CA VAL A 102 6.83 2.64 8.65
C VAL A 102 6.60 3.21 7.26
N ALA A 103 7.62 3.19 6.38
CA ALA A 103 7.48 3.64 5.00
C ALA A 103 6.46 2.81 4.20
N GLY A 104 6.42 1.49 4.43
CA GLY A 104 5.44 0.61 3.81
C GLY A 104 4.04 0.80 4.39
N ALA A 105 3.93 0.94 5.70
CA ALA A 105 2.66 1.02 6.41
C ALA A 105 1.88 2.32 6.14
N ALA A 106 2.55 3.40 5.75
CA ALA A 106 1.91 4.69 5.46
C ALA A 106 0.88 4.65 4.29
N GLY A 107 0.89 3.59 3.50
CA GLY A 107 -0.06 3.42 2.38
C GLY A 107 -1.01 2.24 2.54
N MET A 108 -1.07 1.61 3.71
CA MET A 108 -1.91 0.45 3.96
C MET A 108 -3.32 0.86 4.35
N ASP A 109 -4.31 0.16 3.83
CA ASP A 109 -5.73 0.29 4.20
C ASP A 109 -6.14 -0.78 5.21
N LEU A 110 -5.53 -1.96 5.11
CA LEU A 110 -5.75 -3.14 5.94
C LEU A 110 -4.43 -3.71 6.45
N VAL A 111 -4.45 -4.35 7.60
CA VAL A 111 -3.31 -5.10 8.11
C VAL A 111 -3.65 -6.59 8.27
N ALA A 112 -2.74 -7.46 7.80
CA ALA A 112 -2.69 -8.86 8.19
C ALA A 112 -1.67 -8.99 9.33
N PHE A 113 -2.16 -9.13 10.56
CA PHE A 113 -1.32 -9.24 11.74
C PHE A 113 -0.96 -10.70 11.97
N VAL A 114 0.30 -11.08 11.68
CA VAL A 114 0.74 -12.48 11.67
C VAL A 114 1.43 -12.81 13.00
N VAL A 115 0.90 -13.81 13.70
CA VAL A 115 1.44 -14.33 14.95
C VAL A 115 1.61 -15.85 14.82
N ALA A 116 2.77 -16.35 15.17
CA ALA A 116 3.05 -17.77 15.15
C ALA A 116 2.43 -18.46 16.37
N ALA A 117 1.75 -19.59 16.17
CA ALA A 117 1.04 -20.30 17.23
C ALA A 117 1.98 -20.89 18.28
N ASP A 118 3.21 -21.23 17.89
CA ASP A 118 4.23 -21.80 18.78
C ASP A 118 4.90 -20.77 19.71
N GLU A 119 4.89 -19.48 19.32
CA GLU A 119 5.59 -18.41 20.03
C GLU A 119 4.63 -17.41 20.69
N GLY A 120 3.41 -17.22 20.15
CA GLY A 120 2.45 -16.26 20.67
C GLY A 120 2.86 -14.80 20.49
N ILE A 121 2.54 -13.94 21.45
CA ILE A 121 2.83 -12.51 21.41
C ILE A 121 4.29 -12.26 21.81
N MET A 122 5.05 -11.71 20.87
CA MET A 122 6.48 -11.40 21.03
C MET A 122 6.72 -9.88 21.06
N PRO A 123 7.89 -9.38 21.52
CA PRO A 123 8.14 -7.94 21.63
C PRO A 123 7.86 -7.14 20.37
N GLN A 124 8.31 -7.63 19.19
CA GLN A 124 8.07 -6.95 17.92
C GLN A 124 6.60 -7.03 17.48
N THR A 125 5.82 -7.99 17.99
CA THR A 125 4.37 -8.02 17.83
C THR A 125 3.74 -6.76 18.43
N VAL A 126 4.15 -6.41 19.65
CA VAL A 126 3.69 -5.20 20.34
C VAL A 126 4.13 -3.93 19.62
N GLU A 127 5.41 -3.85 19.22
CA GLU A 127 5.97 -2.71 18.49
C GLU A 127 5.23 -2.46 17.17
N HIS A 128 5.03 -3.50 16.38
CA HIS A 128 4.32 -3.39 15.09
C HIS A 128 2.86 -2.99 15.27
N PHE A 129 2.21 -3.49 16.33
CA PHE A 129 0.86 -3.10 16.66
C PHE A 129 0.75 -1.60 16.98
N GLU A 130 1.66 -1.08 17.82
CA GLU A 130 1.69 0.33 18.15
C GLU A 130 1.99 1.22 16.94
N ILE A 131 2.88 0.79 16.04
CA ILE A 131 3.15 1.50 14.79
C ILE A 131 1.89 1.54 13.92
N CYS A 132 1.19 0.42 13.72
CA CYS A 132 -0.05 0.37 12.97
C CYS A 132 -1.12 1.30 13.56
N ARG A 133 -1.24 1.34 14.89
CA ARG A 133 -2.15 2.23 15.63
C ARG A 133 -1.81 3.71 15.41
N LEU A 134 -0.54 4.08 15.53
CA LEU A 134 -0.05 5.45 15.33
C LEU A 134 -0.22 5.93 13.88
N LEU A 135 -0.10 5.04 12.92
CA LEU A 135 -0.34 5.32 11.50
C LEU A 135 -1.82 5.40 11.13
N GLY A 136 -2.71 5.15 12.10
CA GLY A 136 -4.15 5.32 11.94
C GLY A 136 -4.84 4.20 11.17
N LEU A 137 -4.26 3.00 11.11
CA LEU A 137 -4.91 1.81 10.58
C LEU A 137 -6.18 1.50 11.38
N LYS A 138 -7.27 1.19 10.66
CA LYS A 138 -8.61 1.07 11.25
C LYS A 138 -9.18 -0.34 11.16
N ASP A 139 -8.63 -1.20 10.33
CA ASP A 139 -9.15 -2.53 10.11
C ASP A 139 -8.05 -3.52 9.70
N GLY A 140 -8.32 -4.82 9.85
CA GLY A 140 -7.39 -5.87 9.52
C GLY A 140 -7.91 -7.26 9.84
N ILE A 141 -7.03 -8.24 9.67
CA ILE A 141 -7.21 -9.64 10.06
C ILE A 141 -6.05 -10.06 10.96
N ILE A 142 -6.27 -11.06 11.80
CA ILE A 142 -5.23 -11.69 12.61
C ILE A 142 -5.00 -13.08 12.02
N VAL A 143 -3.77 -13.38 11.64
CA VAL A 143 -3.36 -14.67 11.07
C VAL A 143 -2.56 -15.42 12.12
N LEU A 144 -3.10 -16.53 12.61
CA LEU A 144 -2.38 -17.45 13.50
C LEU A 144 -1.65 -18.46 12.63
N SER A 145 -0.36 -18.25 12.43
CA SER A 145 0.49 -19.07 11.57
C SER A 145 1.10 -20.26 12.32
N LYS A 146 1.75 -21.19 11.59
CA LYS A 146 2.44 -22.35 12.15
C LYS A 146 1.56 -23.23 13.05
N ILE A 147 0.30 -23.40 12.71
CA ILE A 147 -0.65 -24.20 13.52
C ILE A 147 -0.30 -25.69 13.57
N ASP A 148 0.52 -26.14 12.64
CA ASP A 148 1.05 -27.51 12.58
C ASP A 148 2.09 -27.83 13.66
N LEU A 149 2.63 -26.82 14.34
CA LEU A 149 3.64 -26.99 15.39
C LEU A 149 3.02 -27.13 16.80
N VAL A 150 1.71 -26.94 16.93
CA VAL A 150 1.00 -26.92 18.20
C VAL A 150 -0.26 -27.79 18.17
N ASP A 151 -0.69 -28.24 19.35
CA ASP A 151 -1.96 -28.95 19.47
C ASP A 151 -3.16 -27.98 19.58
N ALA A 152 -4.36 -28.54 19.56
CA ALA A 152 -5.60 -27.74 19.58
C ALA A 152 -5.80 -26.98 20.89
N GLU A 153 -5.31 -27.51 22.03
CA GLU A 153 -5.42 -26.86 23.35
C GLU A 153 -4.52 -25.62 23.40
N TRP A 154 -3.28 -25.77 22.97
CA TRP A 154 -2.34 -24.65 22.87
C TRP A 154 -2.82 -23.58 21.89
N GLN A 155 -3.32 -23.98 20.72
CA GLN A 155 -3.91 -23.06 19.74
C GLN A 155 -5.07 -22.27 20.34
N ALA A 156 -5.95 -22.89 21.12
CA ALA A 156 -7.05 -22.22 21.80
C ALA A 156 -6.55 -21.21 22.84
N MET A 157 -5.49 -21.55 23.58
CA MET A 157 -4.86 -20.68 24.56
C MET A 157 -4.26 -19.43 23.90
N VAL A 158 -3.46 -19.57 22.85
CA VAL A 158 -2.88 -18.44 22.12
C VAL A 158 -3.97 -17.58 21.46
N THR A 159 -5.04 -18.21 20.96
CA THR A 159 -6.20 -17.47 20.42
C THR A 159 -6.87 -16.61 21.50
N ALA A 160 -7.01 -17.11 22.72
CA ALA A 160 -7.57 -16.33 23.83
C ALA A 160 -6.64 -15.18 24.25
N GLU A 161 -5.33 -15.41 24.28
CA GLU A 161 -4.32 -14.37 24.53
C GLU A 161 -4.38 -13.25 23.49
N LEU A 162 -4.48 -13.59 22.22
CA LEU A 162 -4.63 -12.62 21.13
C LEU A 162 -5.92 -11.80 21.26
N ARG A 163 -7.04 -12.42 21.65
CA ARG A 163 -8.30 -11.70 21.92
C ARG A 163 -8.15 -10.67 23.01
N GLU A 164 -7.49 -11.02 24.13
CA GLU A 164 -7.28 -10.08 25.22
C GLU A 164 -6.28 -8.97 24.84
N PHE A 165 -5.22 -9.31 24.09
CA PHE A 165 -4.22 -8.33 23.64
C PHE A 165 -4.83 -7.26 22.71
N PHE A 166 -5.70 -7.64 21.78
CA PHE A 166 -6.32 -6.70 20.84
C PHE A 166 -7.59 -6.02 21.36
N LYS A 167 -8.02 -6.33 22.57
CA LYS A 167 -9.20 -5.75 23.19
C LYS A 167 -9.09 -4.22 23.31
N GLY A 168 -10.18 -3.49 22.99
CA GLY A 168 -10.19 -2.03 22.96
C GLY A 168 -9.40 -1.41 21.80
N SER A 169 -8.95 -2.22 20.83
CA SER A 169 -8.19 -1.75 19.68
C SER A 169 -8.98 -1.85 18.37
N PHE A 170 -8.40 -1.34 17.29
CA PHE A 170 -8.98 -1.46 15.96
C PHE A 170 -9.04 -2.91 15.42
N LEU A 171 -8.33 -3.85 16.07
CA LEU A 171 -8.36 -5.29 15.75
C LEU A 171 -9.23 -6.11 16.71
N GLU A 172 -9.95 -5.50 17.66
CA GLU A 172 -10.78 -6.22 18.62
C GLU A 172 -11.80 -7.17 17.96
N SER A 173 -12.46 -6.71 16.91
CA SER A 173 -13.42 -7.49 16.13
C SER A 173 -12.83 -8.21 14.95
N ALA A 174 -11.49 -8.17 14.77
CA ALA A 174 -10.83 -8.82 13.65
C ALA A 174 -10.96 -10.35 13.75
N PRO A 175 -11.20 -11.07 12.65
CA PRO A 175 -11.17 -12.51 12.65
C PRO A 175 -9.76 -13.01 12.94
N ILE A 176 -9.64 -14.02 13.82
CA ILE A 176 -8.40 -14.79 14.01
C ILE A 176 -8.50 -16.02 13.13
N LEU A 177 -7.58 -16.11 12.17
CA LEU A 177 -7.60 -17.13 11.11
C LEU A 177 -6.40 -18.05 11.26
N PRO A 178 -6.61 -19.30 11.69
CA PRO A 178 -5.54 -20.28 11.77
C PRO A 178 -5.08 -20.69 10.36
N VAL A 179 -3.74 -20.74 10.17
CA VAL A 179 -3.12 -20.98 8.86
C VAL A 179 -1.88 -21.87 8.99
N ASN A 180 -1.82 -22.88 8.15
CA ASN A 180 -0.57 -23.59 7.83
C ASN A 180 -0.12 -23.15 6.42
N THR A 181 0.96 -22.41 6.34
CA THR A 181 1.47 -21.86 5.07
C THR A 181 2.13 -22.90 4.16
N GLN A 182 2.49 -24.06 4.70
CA GLN A 182 3.10 -25.14 3.94
C GLN A 182 2.04 -26.03 3.26
N SER A 183 0.99 -26.41 4.00
CA SER A 183 -0.11 -27.21 3.45
C SER A 183 -1.16 -26.38 2.70
N GLY A 184 -1.22 -25.06 2.95
CA GLY A 184 -2.26 -24.17 2.45
C GLY A 184 -3.55 -24.19 3.27
N GLU A 185 -3.57 -24.91 4.40
CA GLU A 185 -4.71 -24.92 5.32
C GLU A 185 -5.02 -23.52 5.83
N GLY A 186 -6.30 -23.14 5.84
CA GLY A 186 -6.76 -21.82 6.28
C GLY A 186 -6.66 -20.70 5.24
N ILE A 187 -5.87 -20.84 4.16
CA ILE A 187 -5.69 -19.78 3.14
C ILE A 187 -7.01 -19.41 2.45
N ALA A 188 -7.88 -20.37 2.19
CA ALA A 188 -9.19 -20.09 1.59
C ALA A 188 -10.07 -19.23 2.52
N ALA A 189 -10.05 -19.48 3.83
CA ALA A 189 -10.76 -18.66 4.82
C ALA A 189 -10.19 -17.24 4.90
N VAL A 190 -8.87 -17.09 4.81
CA VAL A 190 -8.21 -15.77 4.73
C VAL A 190 -8.68 -15.00 3.49
N ARG A 191 -8.70 -15.63 2.31
CA ARG A 191 -9.18 -14.99 1.07
C ARG A 191 -10.62 -14.53 1.20
N GLN A 192 -11.47 -15.34 1.81
CA GLN A 192 -12.87 -15.01 2.04
C GLN A 192 -13.01 -13.82 3.00
N ALA A 193 -12.33 -13.84 4.14
CA ALA A 193 -12.34 -12.76 5.12
C ALA A 193 -11.83 -11.43 4.53
N LEU A 194 -10.77 -11.47 3.71
CA LEU A 194 -10.28 -10.30 2.99
C LEU A 194 -11.30 -9.78 1.99
N ALA A 195 -11.96 -10.66 1.24
CA ALA A 195 -12.99 -10.27 0.27
C ALA A 195 -14.18 -9.58 0.97
N GLU A 196 -14.63 -10.10 2.11
CA GLU A 196 -15.70 -9.51 2.91
C GLU A 196 -15.31 -8.12 3.44
N LYS A 197 -14.10 -7.97 3.99
CA LYS A 197 -13.60 -6.67 4.46
C LYS A 197 -13.48 -5.66 3.33
N VAL A 198 -12.89 -6.05 2.20
CA VAL A 198 -12.74 -5.19 1.02
C VAL A 198 -14.09 -4.78 0.44
N ALA A 199 -15.13 -5.63 0.54
CA ALA A 199 -16.48 -5.30 0.04
C ALA A 199 -17.16 -4.19 0.85
N VAL A 200 -16.86 -4.05 2.14
CA VAL A 200 -17.46 -3.07 3.06
C VAL A 200 -16.69 -1.76 3.10
N LEU A 201 -15.39 -1.79 2.75
CA LEU A 201 -14.59 -0.58 2.76
C LEU A 201 -15.09 0.41 1.70
N PRO A 202 -15.23 1.69 2.09
CA PRO A 202 -15.66 2.71 1.15
C PRO A 202 -14.66 2.76 -0.01
N VAL A 203 -15.22 2.78 -1.21
CA VAL A 203 -14.45 3.04 -2.42
C VAL A 203 -14.14 4.53 -2.41
N GLU A 204 -12.97 4.88 -1.94
CA GLU A 204 -12.48 6.25 -2.11
C GLU A 204 -12.17 6.45 -3.60
N GLU A 205 -12.83 7.41 -4.20
CA GLU A 205 -12.44 7.87 -5.53
C GLU A 205 -11.04 8.48 -5.42
N ALA A 206 -10.19 8.21 -6.39
CA ALA A 206 -8.81 8.70 -6.42
C ALA A 206 -8.74 10.22 -6.69
N PHE A 207 -9.47 11.02 -5.89
CA PHE A 207 -9.51 12.46 -6.04
C PHE A 207 -8.29 13.16 -5.44
N GLY A 208 -8.01 14.35 -5.97
CA GLY A 208 -6.98 15.23 -5.50
C GLY A 208 -5.66 15.13 -6.28
N PRO A 209 -4.63 15.86 -5.85
CA PRO A 209 -3.32 15.80 -6.49
C PRO A 209 -2.71 14.40 -6.32
N PHE A 210 -1.96 13.99 -7.32
CA PHE A 210 -1.22 12.74 -7.23
C PHE A 210 -0.19 12.83 -6.10
N ARG A 211 -0.17 11.81 -5.22
CA ARG A 211 0.79 11.70 -4.11
C ARG A 211 1.37 10.31 -4.06
N LEU A 212 2.70 10.24 -4.05
CA LEU A 212 3.44 8.98 -3.96
C LEU A 212 4.57 9.12 -2.93
N PRO A 213 4.46 8.51 -1.74
CA PRO A 213 5.60 8.32 -0.86
C PRO A 213 6.65 7.48 -1.56
N ILE A 214 7.89 7.96 -1.57
CA ILE A 214 8.99 7.27 -2.23
C ILE A 214 9.60 6.28 -1.23
N ASP A 215 9.58 5.00 -1.59
CA ASP A 215 10.21 3.93 -0.81
C ASP A 215 11.58 3.52 -1.37
N ARG A 216 11.80 3.67 -2.69
CA ARG A 216 13.08 3.39 -3.33
C ARG A 216 13.39 4.38 -4.43
N VAL A 217 14.69 4.64 -4.61
CA VAL A 217 15.24 5.38 -5.74
C VAL A 217 16.41 4.60 -6.30
N PHE A 218 16.43 4.37 -7.60
CA PHE A 218 17.52 3.70 -8.27
C PHE A 218 17.73 4.22 -9.69
N SER A 219 18.93 4.07 -10.22
CA SER A 219 19.23 4.40 -11.62
C SER A 219 19.29 3.14 -12.47
N MET A 220 18.60 3.19 -13.59
CA MET A 220 18.69 2.15 -14.62
C MET A 220 19.52 2.62 -15.79
N LYS A 221 20.52 1.83 -16.19
CA LYS A 221 21.40 2.14 -17.33
C LYS A 221 20.57 2.33 -18.60
N GLY A 222 20.66 3.52 -19.20
CA GLY A 222 19.89 3.89 -20.41
C GLY A 222 18.49 4.47 -20.15
N PHE A 223 17.92 4.30 -18.95
CA PHE A 223 16.59 4.80 -18.61
C PHE A 223 16.62 6.00 -17.65
N GLY A 224 17.70 6.20 -16.91
CA GLY A 224 17.81 7.28 -15.93
C GLY A 224 17.31 6.89 -14.55
N THR A 225 16.84 7.88 -13.78
CA THR A 225 16.37 7.67 -12.42
C THR A 225 14.94 7.16 -12.38
N VAL A 226 14.73 6.14 -11.57
CA VAL A 226 13.42 5.55 -11.30
C VAL A 226 13.12 5.69 -9.81
N ILE A 227 11.93 6.20 -9.50
CA ILE A 227 11.38 6.24 -8.16
C ILE A 227 10.27 5.21 -8.05
N THR A 228 10.10 4.59 -6.89
CA THR A 228 9.00 3.68 -6.62
C THR A 228 8.27 4.05 -5.34
N GLY A 229 7.00 3.69 -5.27
CA GLY A 229 6.13 3.91 -4.13
C GLY A 229 4.73 3.40 -4.38
N THR A 230 3.88 3.47 -3.37
CA THR A 230 2.44 3.22 -3.50
C THR A 230 1.72 4.56 -3.58
N ALA A 231 1.00 4.80 -4.67
CA ALA A 231 0.27 6.05 -4.86
C ALA A 231 -0.88 6.15 -3.84
N LEU A 232 -0.91 7.25 -3.07
CA LEU A 232 -1.92 7.50 -2.03
C LEU A 232 -3.18 8.18 -2.57
N SER A 233 -3.02 9.08 -3.54
CA SER A 233 -4.12 9.87 -4.10
C SER A 233 -3.84 10.27 -5.53
N GLY A 234 -4.89 10.69 -6.25
CA GLY A 234 -4.82 11.24 -7.58
C GLY A 234 -4.42 10.26 -8.67
N ARG A 235 -4.11 10.82 -9.82
CA ARG A 235 -3.62 10.10 -11.01
C ARG A 235 -2.58 10.93 -11.73
N ILE A 236 -1.68 10.27 -12.48
CA ILE A 236 -0.62 10.93 -13.23
C ILE A 236 -0.26 10.13 -14.48
N ALA A 237 0.15 10.84 -15.54
CA ALA A 237 0.50 10.27 -16.83
C ALA A 237 1.94 10.62 -17.27
N PRO A 238 2.55 9.86 -18.18
CA PRO A 238 3.81 10.23 -18.81
C PRO A 238 3.72 11.59 -19.49
N GLY A 239 4.78 12.40 -19.35
CA GLY A 239 4.83 13.75 -19.86
C GLY A 239 4.42 14.83 -18.86
N GLU A 240 3.73 14.48 -17.79
CA GLU A 240 3.42 15.38 -16.68
C GLU A 240 4.64 15.65 -15.81
N GLU A 241 4.54 16.64 -14.93
CA GLU A 241 5.61 17.09 -14.05
C GLU A 241 5.30 16.71 -12.60
N LEU A 242 6.31 16.13 -11.92
CA LEU A 242 6.27 15.78 -10.52
C LEU A 242 7.06 16.79 -9.68
N ARG A 243 6.51 17.18 -8.53
CA ARG A 243 7.20 17.97 -7.52
C ARG A 243 7.64 17.07 -6.37
N PHE A 244 8.91 17.22 -5.97
CA PHE A 244 9.51 16.42 -4.91
C PHE A 244 9.52 17.16 -3.58
N TYR A 245 9.17 16.46 -2.49
CA TYR A 245 9.16 16.98 -1.14
C TYR A 245 10.10 16.19 -0.22
N PRO A 246 10.76 16.85 0.74
CA PRO A 246 10.82 18.30 0.96
C PRO A 246 11.63 18.99 -0.14
N GLY A 247 11.24 20.18 -0.53
CA GLY A 247 11.95 21.03 -1.48
C GLY A 247 11.10 21.44 -2.69
N GLU A 248 11.73 22.09 -3.66
CA GLU A 248 11.08 22.64 -4.85
C GLU A 248 11.58 21.97 -6.15
N LEU A 249 12.20 20.80 -6.03
CA LEU A 249 12.69 20.09 -7.21
C LEU A 249 11.50 19.54 -8.01
N THR A 250 11.52 19.76 -9.32
CA THR A 250 10.55 19.21 -10.24
C THR A 250 11.22 18.32 -11.29
N ALA A 251 10.52 17.32 -11.78
CA ALA A 251 11.00 16.48 -12.86
C ALA A 251 9.84 15.99 -13.73
N ARG A 252 10.14 15.85 -15.02
CA ARG A 252 9.17 15.35 -15.99
C ARG A 252 9.18 13.82 -16.03
N ILE A 253 7.98 13.25 -16.10
CA ILE A 253 7.78 11.79 -16.20
C ILE A 253 8.09 11.34 -17.63
N ARG A 254 8.97 10.34 -17.75
CA ARG A 254 9.27 9.68 -19.02
C ARG A 254 8.38 8.46 -19.27
N GLY A 255 8.05 7.74 -18.21
CA GLY A 255 7.26 6.52 -18.31
C GLY A 255 6.85 6.03 -16.93
N ILE A 256 5.82 5.22 -16.92
CA ILE A 256 5.19 4.68 -15.71
C ILE A 256 5.09 3.16 -15.88
N GLN A 257 5.33 2.44 -14.79
CA GLN A 257 5.04 1.02 -14.67
C GLN A 257 4.21 0.77 -13.42
N VAL A 258 3.16 -0.02 -13.56
CA VAL A 258 2.31 -0.48 -12.46
C VAL A 258 2.40 -2.00 -12.42
N HIS A 259 2.78 -2.55 -11.28
CA HIS A 259 3.02 -3.99 -11.09
C HIS A 259 4.00 -4.60 -12.11
N GLY A 260 4.98 -3.82 -12.59
CA GLY A 260 5.98 -4.26 -13.56
C GLY A 260 5.57 -4.15 -15.04
N GLU A 261 4.35 -3.74 -15.33
CA GLU A 261 3.84 -3.50 -16.68
C GLU A 261 3.85 -2.01 -17.01
N ALA A 262 4.26 -1.65 -18.24
CA ALA A 262 4.16 -0.28 -18.71
C ALA A 262 2.70 0.15 -18.82
N ARG A 263 2.39 1.36 -18.32
CA ARG A 263 1.05 1.94 -18.32
C ARG A 263 1.10 3.40 -18.76
N ASP A 264 0.02 3.84 -19.37
CA ASP A 264 -0.17 5.24 -19.76
C ASP A 264 -0.62 6.13 -18.61
N MET A 265 -0.95 5.54 -17.44
CA MET A 265 -1.40 6.25 -16.27
C MET A 265 -1.11 5.44 -15.00
N ALA A 266 -0.77 6.14 -13.91
CA ALA A 266 -0.78 5.60 -12.55
C ALA A 266 -1.90 6.25 -11.74
N GLU A 267 -2.52 5.47 -10.88
CA GLU A 267 -3.63 5.86 -10.03
C GLU A 267 -3.39 5.46 -8.58
N ALA A 268 -4.12 6.09 -7.66
CA ALA A 268 -4.08 5.79 -6.23
C ALA A 268 -4.31 4.30 -5.93
N GLY A 269 -3.64 3.80 -4.89
CA GLY A 269 -3.70 2.40 -4.45
C GLY A 269 -2.77 1.46 -5.19
N HIS A 270 -2.13 1.90 -6.26
CA HIS A 270 -1.23 1.05 -7.03
C HIS A 270 0.24 1.31 -6.69
N ARG A 271 0.98 0.19 -6.57
CA ARG A 271 2.43 0.28 -6.54
C ARG A 271 2.95 0.67 -7.92
N THR A 272 3.63 1.80 -7.94
CA THR A 272 4.02 2.47 -9.18
C THR A 272 5.53 2.70 -9.20
N ALA A 273 6.14 2.44 -10.36
CA ALA A 273 7.50 2.87 -10.68
C ALA A 273 7.42 3.99 -11.72
N ILE A 274 8.02 5.12 -11.42
CA ILE A 274 8.02 6.31 -12.28
C ILE A 274 9.45 6.61 -12.71
N ASN A 275 9.67 6.59 -14.01
CA ASN A 275 10.91 7.04 -14.61
C ASN A 275 10.87 8.54 -14.79
N VAL A 276 11.82 9.26 -14.20
CA VAL A 276 11.90 10.73 -14.20
C VAL A 276 13.13 11.23 -14.94
N GLN A 277 12.99 12.36 -15.60
CA GLN A 277 14.03 12.98 -16.39
C GLN A 277 14.78 14.05 -15.60
N GLY A 278 16.12 14.09 -15.73
CA GLY A 278 16.92 15.22 -15.28
C GLY A 278 17.26 15.25 -13.78
N LEU A 279 17.08 14.12 -13.07
CA LEU A 279 17.42 14.03 -11.66
C LEU A 279 18.56 13.05 -11.41
N GLU A 280 19.54 13.47 -10.60
CA GLU A 280 20.60 12.59 -10.14
C GLU A 280 20.21 11.90 -8.82
N MET A 281 20.70 10.65 -8.61
CA MET A 281 20.38 9.87 -7.40
C MET A 281 20.74 10.56 -6.09
N ALA A 282 21.79 11.37 -6.08
CA ALA A 282 22.24 12.07 -4.89
C ALA A 282 21.23 13.13 -4.40
N GLU A 283 20.48 13.74 -5.32
CA GLU A 283 19.50 14.77 -5.01
C GLU A 283 18.19 14.22 -4.43
N GLN A 284 17.98 12.90 -4.51
CA GLN A 284 16.72 12.25 -4.12
C GLN A 284 16.80 11.43 -2.83
N ARG A 285 18.01 11.12 -2.33
CA ARG A 285 18.16 10.28 -1.12
C ARG A 285 17.46 10.82 0.12
N ASP A 286 17.27 12.15 0.19
CA ASP A 286 16.60 12.81 1.33
C ASP A 286 15.13 13.16 1.04
N ARG A 287 14.59 12.81 -0.14
CA ARG A 287 13.25 13.21 -0.57
C ARG A 287 12.30 12.03 -0.49
N LYS A 288 11.20 12.22 0.23
CA LYS A 288 10.33 11.13 0.71
C LYS A 288 8.96 11.06 0.03
N SER A 289 8.59 12.04 -0.78
CA SER A 289 7.30 12.02 -1.48
C SER A 289 7.29 12.93 -2.70
N VAL A 290 6.36 12.66 -3.62
CA VAL A 290 6.07 13.51 -4.79
C VAL A 290 4.58 13.83 -4.86
N VAL A 291 4.26 14.98 -5.43
CA VAL A 291 2.91 15.48 -5.70
C VAL A 291 2.82 15.97 -7.14
#